data_4f7ad9e7c1ca587b2155c718a131880d
#
_entry.id   4f7ad9e7c1ca587b2155c718a131880d
#
_cell.length_a   1.000
_cell.length_b   1.000
_cell.length_c   1.000
_cell.angle_alpha   90.00
_cell.angle_beta   90.00
_cell.angle_gamma   90.00
#
_symmetry.space_group_name_H-M   'P 1'
#
loop_
_entity.id
_entity.type
_entity.pdbx_description
1 polymer ?
#
loop_
_entity_poly.entity_id
_entity_poly.type
_entity_poly.pdbx_seq_one_letter_code
_entity_poly.pdbx_strand_id
1 'polypeptide(L)'
;MIKGLIAPILTPFDNNLNVDQSMYNDLAKSLMDNGCSGLAPFGTTGEALSVGNKERMNAIEGLVKSGIDPNKLIPGTGLCNLPDTIEITKHAIDLKCQGVMTLPPFYFKGMSDTGLYNYFEKLIEGVDDNKLKIYLYHIPQVCGVGLSIDLVQKLKSSFPETIVGIKDSSGVWENTEAWLKIKDLIVYPG
;
A
#
# COMPACT_ATOMS: atom_id res chain seq x y z
N MET A 1 -0.96 -11.94 8.83
CA MET A 1 -1.76 -10.73 8.51
C MET A 1 -1.89 -9.87 9.75
N ILE A 2 -1.74 -8.55 9.63
CA ILE A 2 -1.82 -7.63 10.77
C ILE A 2 -3.29 -7.47 11.18
N LYS A 3 -3.56 -7.65 12.46
CA LYS A 3 -4.88 -7.37 13.06
C LYS A 3 -4.72 -6.22 14.05
N GLY A 4 -5.64 -5.27 14.02
CA GLY A 4 -5.61 -4.09 14.89
C GLY A 4 -5.34 -2.80 14.12
N LEU A 5 -4.81 -1.80 14.81
CA LEU A 5 -4.58 -0.46 14.27
C LEU A 5 -3.31 -0.44 13.42
N ILE A 6 -3.45 -0.03 12.16
CA ILE A 6 -2.32 0.23 11.24
C ILE A 6 -2.24 1.74 11.02
N ALA A 7 -1.16 2.36 11.47
CA ALA A 7 -0.98 3.80 11.31
C ALA A 7 -0.45 4.15 9.91
N PRO A 8 -1.12 5.05 9.15
CA PRO A 8 -0.52 5.67 7.97
C PRO A 8 0.49 6.71 8.45
N ILE A 9 1.76 6.31 8.55
CA ILE A 9 2.82 7.12 9.14
C ILE A 9 3.17 8.33 8.27
N LEU A 10 3.36 9.50 8.90
CA LEU A 10 3.89 10.71 8.28
C LEU A 10 5.35 10.51 7.88
N THR A 11 5.79 11.23 6.86
CA THR A 11 7.20 11.26 6.44
C THR A 11 7.85 12.58 6.88
N PRO A 12 8.70 12.59 7.90
CA PRO A 12 9.46 13.78 8.27
C PRO A 12 10.50 14.12 7.20
N PHE A 13 10.67 15.41 6.93
CA PHE A 13 11.67 15.93 5.99
C PHE A 13 12.68 16.83 6.72
N ASP A 14 13.93 16.77 6.29
CA ASP A 14 14.97 17.70 6.70
C ASP A 14 14.82 19.06 5.99
N ASN A 15 15.71 20.02 6.32
CA ASN A 15 15.70 21.35 5.71
C ASN A 15 16.05 21.35 4.20
N ASN A 16 16.56 20.25 3.67
CA ASN A 16 16.86 20.05 2.25
C ASN A 16 15.76 19.25 1.53
N LEU A 17 14.64 18.99 2.20
CA LEU A 17 13.50 18.21 1.72
C LEU A 17 13.82 16.74 1.46
N ASN A 18 14.87 16.18 2.07
CA ASN A 18 15.09 14.74 2.10
C ASN A 18 14.36 14.13 3.29
N VAL A 19 14.08 12.82 3.23
CA VAL A 19 13.50 12.10 4.37
C VAL A 19 14.46 12.15 5.57
N ASP A 20 14.01 12.73 6.68
CA ASP A 20 14.74 12.66 7.96
C ASP A 20 14.60 11.27 8.55
N GLN A 21 15.55 10.39 8.23
CA GLN A 21 15.53 9.01 8.66
C GLN A 21 15.54 8.84 10.18
N SER A 22 16.22 9.74 10.91
CA SER A 22 16.26 9.66 12.38
C SER A 22 14.88 9.91 12.98
N MET A 23 14.27 11.02 12.58
CA MET A 23 12.93 11.38 13.02
C MET A 23 11.88 10.36 12.56
N TYR A 24 12.06 9.79 11.36
CA TYR A 24 11.17 8.76 10.84
C TYR A 24 11.21 7.48 11.68
N ASN A 25 12.42 7.06 12.07
CA ASN A 25 12.60 5.90 12.95
C ASN A 25 11.99 6.12 14.34
N ASP A 26 12.19 7.30 14.91
CA ASP A 26 11.65 7.64 16.23
C ASP A 26 10.12 7.69 16.22
N LEU A 27 9.54 8.29 15.18
CA LEU A 27 8.09 8.30 14.98
C LEU A 27 7.53 6.88 14.84
N ALA A 28 8.17 6.04 14.02
CA ALA A 28 7.75 4.66 13.83
C ALA A 28 7.77 3.85 15.14
N LYS A 29 8.86 3.96 15.92
CA LYS A 29 8.97 3.32 17.23
C LYS A 29 7.89 3.82 18.19
N SER A 30 7.72 5.15 18.28
CA SER A 30 6.69 5.74 19.13
C SER A 30 5.28 5.22 18.81
N LEU A 31 4.91 5.10 17.53
CA LEU A 31 3.62 4.56 17.14
C LEU A 31 3.47 3.09 17.54
N MET A 32 4.50 2.28 17.35
CA MET A 32 4.46 0.86 17.73
C MET A 32 4.38 0.68 19.23
N ASP A 33 5.15 1.46 20.01
CA ASP A 33 5.18 1.42 21.48
C ASP A 33 3.85 1.91 22.08
N ASN A 34 3.12 2.77 21.38
CA ASN A 34 1.80 3.28 21.77
C ASN A 34 0.62 2.48 21.21
N GLY A 35 0.86 1.23 20.80
CA GLY A 35 -0.19 0.25 20.55
C GLY A 35 -0.62 0.09 19.10
N CYS A 36 0.07 0.71 18.12
CA CYS A 36 -0.15 0.36 16.72
C CYS A 36 0.30 -1.08 16.46
N SER A 37 -0.50 -1.82 15.72
CA SER A 37 -0.21 -3.19 15.33
C SER A 37 0.67 -3.27 14.09
N GLY A 38 0.73 -2.20 13.31
CA GLY A 38 1.55 -2.07 12.12
C GLY A 38 1.59 -0.65 11.58
N LEU A 39 2.40 -0.44 10.57
CA LEU A 39 2.60 0.86 9.91
C LEU A 39 2.39 0.73 8.41
N ALA A 40 1.79 1.76 7.80
CA ALA A 40 1.65 1.91 6.37
C ALA A 40 2.49 3.11 5.87
N PRO A 41 3.80 2.93 5.65
CA PRO A 41 4.68 3.96 5.11
C PRO A 41 4.28 4.35 3.68
N PHE A 42 4.52 5.59 3.30
CA PHE A 42 4.34 6.07 1.93
C PHE A 42 2.94 5.83 1.35
N GLY A 43 1.92 5.99 2.19
CA GLY A 43 0.56 6.23 1.73
C GLY A 43 0.32 7.71 1.42
N THR A 44 -0.93 8.13 1.26
CA THR A 44 -1.31 9.55 1.04
C THR A 44 -0.87 10.43 2.21
N THR A 45 -1.09 9.99 3.45
CA THR A 45 -0.67 10.68 4.67
C THR A 45 0.87 10.82 4.75
N GLY A 46 1.61 9.81 4.28
CA GLY A 46 3.07 9.81 4.23
C GLY A 46 3.65 10.50 2.99
N GLU A 47 2.85 11.28 2.27
CA GLU A 47 3.28 12.10 1.12
C GLU A 47 4.11 11.32 0.08
N ALA A 48 3.69 10.07 -0.21
CA ALA A 48 4.43 9.17 -1.08
C ALA A 48 4.90 9.80 -2.40
N LEU A 49 4.07 10.66 -3.00
CA LEU A 49 4.36 11.25 -4.31
C LEU A 49 5.37 12.42 -4.24
N SER A 50 5.68 12.90 -3.05
CA SER A 50 6.73 13.91 -2.81
C SER A 50 8.12 13.29 -2.66
N VAL A 51 8.21 11.94 -2.59
CA VAL A 51 9.45 11.21 -2.31
C VAL A 51 9.84 10.32 -3.49
N GLY A 52 11.08 10.41 -3.94
CA GLY A 52 11.60 9.58 -5.03
C GLY A 52 11.68 8.09 -4.66
N ASN A 53 11.55 7.20 -5.66
CA ASN A 53 11.47 5.75 -5.41
C ASN A 53 12.67 5.22 -4.61
N LYS A 54 13.89 5.62 -4.99
CA LYS A 54 15.11 5.20 -4.28
C LYS A 54 15.13 5.66 -2.83
N GLU A 55 14.66 6.86 -2.58
CA GLU A 55 14.59 7.42 -1.23
C GLU A 55 13.52 6.69 -0.39
N ARG A 56 12.36 6.37 -0.99
CA ARG A 56 11.33 5.54 -0.34
C ARG A 56 11.89 4.17 0.05
N MET A 57 12.61 3.50 -0.87
CA MET A 57 13.24 2.21 -0.61
C MET A 57 14.25 2.31 0.54
N ASN A 58 15.14 3.31 0.51
CA ASN A 58 16.12 3.55 1.56
C ASN A 58 15.46 3.83 2.92
N ALA A 59 14.38 4.59 2.93
CA ALA A 59 13.66 4.92 4.16
C ALA A 59 12.99 3.69 4.79
N ILE A 60 12.41 2.80 3.99
CA ILE A 60 11.85 1.52 4.50
C ILE A 60 12.98 0.63 5.04
N GLU A 61 14.11 0.54 4.34
CA GLU A 61 15.30 -0.16 4.86
C GLU A 61 15.75 0.43 6.21
N GLY A 62 15.75 1.75 6.32
CA GLY A 62 16.10 2.44 7.55
C GLY A 62 15.17 2.08 8.71
N LEU A 63 13.86 1.97 8.47
CA LEU A 63 12.90 1.49 9.48
C LEU A 63 13.24 0.06 9.94
N VAL A 64 13.50 -0.85 9.01
CA VAL A 64 13.86 -2.25 9.34
C VAL A 64 15.18 -2.30 10.11
N LYS A 65 16.22 -1.59 9.64
CA LYS A 65 17.52 -1.50 10.33
C LYS A 65 17.41 -0.89 11.73
N SER A 66 16.42 -0.02 11.97
CA SER A 66 16.17 0.58 13.29
C SER A 66 15.47 -0.37 14.28
N GLY A 67 15.07 -1.57 13.82
CA GLY A 67 14.43 -2.60 14.63
C GLY A 67 12.92 -2.73 14.45
N ILE A 68 12.30 -2.01 13.50
CA ILE A 68 10.90 -2.26 13.15
C ILE A 68 10.79 -3.59 12.42
N ASP A 69 9.95 -4.50 12.93
CA ASP A 69 9.68 -5.78 12.27
C ASP A 69 9.02 -5.56 10.90
N PRO A 70 9.65 -6.01 9.80
CA PRO A 70 9.07 -5.83 8.47
C PRO A 70 7.70 -6.51 8.31
N ASN A 71 7.41 -7.56 9.06
CA ASN A 71 6.06 -8.14 9.10
C ASN A 71 4.99 -7.21 9.69
N LYS A 72 5.37 -6.04 10.19
CA LYS A 72 4.47 -4.97 10.64
C LYS A 72 4.36 -3.82 9.62
N LEU A 73 5.00 -3.93 8.47
CA LEU A 73 5.00 -2.89 7.44
C LEU A 73 4.13 -3.27 6.25
N ILE A 74 3.31 -2.31 5.78
CA ILE A 74 2.52 -2.39 4.54
C ILE A 74 2.78 -1.10 3.74
N PRO A 75 3.95 -0.96 3.09
CA PRO A 75 4.28 0.27 2.38
C PRO A 75 3.39 0.49 1.15
N GLY A 76 3.14 1.76 0.84
CA GLY A 76 2.49 2.18 -0.39
C GLY A 76 3.45 2.05 -1.58
N THR A 77 3.06 1.29 -2.60
CA THR A 77 3.89 1.07 -3.81
C THR A 77 3.19 1.50 -5.10
N GLY A 78 1.91 1.88 -5.05
CA GLY A 78 1.14 2.24 -6.25
C GLY A 78 1.65 3.52 -6.92
N LEU A 79 2.04 3.40 -8.18
CA LEU A 79 2.44 4.48 -9.07
C LEU A 79 1.68 4.39 -10.40
N CYS A 80 1.84 5.42 -11.25
CA CYS A 80 1.21 5.44 -12.57
C CYS A 80 1.98 4.61 -13.60
N ASN A 81 3.29 4.48 -13.44
CA ASN A 81 4.11 3.65 -14.32
C ASN A 81 4.33 2.27 -13.68
N LEU A 82 4.22 1.24 -14.51
CA LEU A 82 4.31 -0.15 -14.08
C LEU A 82 5.74 -0.56 -13.68
N PRO A 83 6.81 -0.18 -14.40
CA PRO A 83 8.17 -0.57 -14.04
C PRO A 83 8.57 -0.16 -12.63
N ASP A 84 8.33 1.10 -12.25
CA ASP A 84 8.67 1.60 -10.91
C ASP A 84 7.79 0.94 -9.83
N THR A 85 6.51 0.71 -10.13
CA THR A 85 5.60 0.00 -9.22
C THR A 85 6.11 -1.42 -8.95
N ILE A 86 6.58 -2.13 -9.98
CA ILE A 86 7.16 -3.47 -9.85
C ILE A 86 8.44 -3.41 -9.01
N GLU A 87 9.34 -2.45 -9.29
CA GLU A 87 10.62 -2.31 -8.59
C GLU A 87 10.42 -2.11 -7.08
N ILE A 88 9.62 -1.12 -6.68
CA ILE A 88 9.42 -0.86 -5.24
C ILE A 88 8.58 -1.93 -4.56
N THR A 89 7.75 -2.67 -5.32
CA THR A 89 7.01 -3.82 -4.78
C THR A 89 7.95 -5.01 -4.52
N LYS A 90 8.86 -5.32 -5.45
CA LYS A 90 9.90 -6.34 -5.25
C LYS A 90 10.77 -6.01 -4.04
N HIS A 91 11.23 -4.76 -3.94
CA HIS A 91 12.01 -4.31 -2.79
C HIS A 91 11.29 -4.54 -1.45
N ALA A 92 9.99 -4.26 -1.37
CA ALA A 92 9.21 -4.51 -0.16
C ALA A 92 9.12 -6.02 0.19
N ILE A 93 9.02 -6.89 -0.83
CA ILE A 93 9.03 -8.35 -0.65
C ILE A 93 10.41 -8.84 -0.16
N ASP A 94 11.49 -8.33 -0.75
CA ASP A 94 12.87 -8.67 -0.37
C ASP A 94 13.16 -8.30 1.09
N LEU A 95 12.60 -7.19 1.55
CA LEU A 95 12.64 -6.76 2.96
C LEU A 95 11.70 -7.58 3.86
N LYS A 96 10.90 -8.49 3.31
CA LYS A 96 9.91 -9.31 4.02
C LYS A 96 8.79 -8.48 4.67
N CYS A 97 8.42 -7.36 4.04
CA CYS A 97 7.22 -6.64 4.44
C CYS A 97 5.99 -7.55 4.38
N GLN A 98 5.03 -7.29 5.25
CA GLN A 98 3.81 -8.11 5.35
C GLN A 98 2.98 -8.13 4.06
N GLY A 99 3.10 -7.09 3.25
CA GLY A 99 2.46 -6.88 1.97
C GLY A 99 2.69 -5.45 1.51
N VAL A 100 2.02 -5.07 0.43
CA VAL A 100 2.09 -3.72 -0.11
C VAL A 100 0.70 -3.12 -0.29
N MET A 101 0.56 -1.81 -0.14
CA MET A 101 -0.66 -1.09 -0.40
C MET A 101 -0.56 -0.40 -1.76
N THR A 102 -1.42 -0.77 -2.71
CA THR A 102 -1.27 -0.35 -4.10
C THR A 102 -2.47 0.43 -4.61
N LEU A 103 -2.25 1.70 -4.96
CA LEU A 103 -3.20 2.53 -5.70
C LEU A 103 -3.34 2.03 -7.15
N PRO A 104 -4.52 2.22 -7.78
CA PRO A 104 -4.61 2.15 -9.24
C PRO A 104 -3.76 3.25 -9.88
N PRO A 105 -3.47 3.20 -11.20
CA PRO A 105 -2.68 4.23 -11.89
C PRO A 105 -3.45 5.55 -11.98
N PHE A 106 -3.41 6.31 -10.92
CA PHE A 106 -4.26 7.44 -10.57
C PHE A 106 -4.16 8.67 -11.49
N TYR A 107 -3.14 8.79 -12.32
CA TYR A 107 -3.04 9.89 -13.29
C TYR A 107 -4.03 9.74 -14.44
N PHE A 108 -4.28 8.50 -14.88
CA PHE A 108 -5.13 8.19 -16.03
C PHE A 108 -6.60 8.07 -15.60
N LYS A 109 -7.38 9.13 -15.80
CA LYS A 109 -8.78 9.18 -15.40
C LYS A 109 -9.68 8.42 -16.40
N GLY A 110 -10.83 7.97 -15.93
CA GLY A 110 -11.82 7.29 -16.78
C GLY A 110 -11.41 5.90 -17.28
N MET A 111 -10.46 5.25 -16.60
CA MET A 111 -10.09 3.87 -16.92
C MET A 111 -11.26 2.91 -16.68
N SER A 112 -11.45 1.97 -17.60
CA SER A 112 -12.40 0.88 -17.41
C SER A 112 -11.91 -0.14 -16.40
N ASP A 113 -12.81 -0.92 -15.80
CA ASP A 113 -12.47 -2.03 -14.91
C ASP A 113 -11.54 -3.05 -15.60
N THR A 114 -11.73 -3.28 -16.91
CA THR A 114 -10.82 -4.12 -17.70
C THR A 114 -9.40 -3.54 -17.73
N GLY A 115 -9.26 -2.24 -17.92
CA GLY A 115 -7.96 -1.57 -17.93
C GLY A 115 -7.28 -1.65 -16.56
N LEU A 116 -8.03 -1.43 -15.48
CA LEU A 116 -7.55 -1.56 -14.11
C LEU A 116 -7.18 -3.02 -13.76
N TYR A 117 -8.01 -3.98 -14.17
CA TYR A 117 -7.70 -5.40 -14.02
C TYR A 117 -6.36 -5.76 -14.68
N ASN A 118 -6.19 -5.37 -15.94
CA ASN A 118 -4.96 -5.64 -16.71
C ASN A 118 -3.73 -4.98 -16.06
N TYR A 119 -3.88 -3.78 -15.46
CA TYR A 119 -2.79 -3.14 -14.72
C TYR A 119 -2.34 -3.99 -13.52
N PHE A 120 -3.27 -4.44 -12.69
CA PHE A 120 -2.93 -5.29 -11.53
C PHE A 120 -2.41 -6.67 -11.95
N GLU A 121 -2.97 -7.26 -13.01
CA GLU A 121 -2.47 -8.51 -13.59
C GLU A 121 -1.01 -8.36 -14.03
N LYS A 122 -0.69 -7.30 -14.79
CA LYS A 122 0.69 -7.02 -15.26
C LYS A 122 1.65 -6.68 -14.10
N LEU A 123 1.16 -6.05 -13.04
CA LEU A 123 1.94 -5.85 -11.83
C LEU A 123 2.29 -7.19 -11.18
N ILE A 124 1.31 -8.07 -11.00
CA ILE A 124 1.50 -9.38 -10.37
C ILE A 124 2.44 -10.25 -11.22
N GLU A 125 2.24 -10.32 -12.54
CA GLU A 125 3.11 -11.03 -13.47
C GLU A 125 4.55 -10.46 -13.46
N GLY A 126 4.70 -9.13 -13.45
CA GLY A 126 6.00 -8.47 -13.46
C GLY A 126 6.78 -8.62 -12.15
N VAL A 127 6.08 -8.73 -11.02
CA VAL A 127 6.71 -9.04 -9.73
C VAL A 127 7.16 -10.50 -9.67
N ASP A 128 6.33 -11.42 -10.16
CA ASP A 128 6.65 -12.87 -10.27
C ASP A 128 7.18 -13.48 -8.97
N ASP A 129 6.52 -13.21 -7.85
CA ASP A 129 6.85 -13.77 -6.54
C ASP A 129 5.58 -14.23 -5.81
N ASN A 130 5.55 -15.49 -5.38
CA ASN A 130 4.40 -16.07 -4.69
C ASN A 130 4.18 -15.54 -3.26
N LYS A 131 5.16 -14.81 -2.72
CA LYS A 131 5.04 -14.11 -1.43
C LYS A 131 4.32 -12.76 -1.56
N LEU A 132 4.07 -12.28 -2.77
CA LEU A 132 3.40 -11.01 -3.00
C LEU A 132 2.01 -11.00 -2.35
N LYS A 133 1.78 -10.00 -1.50
CA LYS A 133 0.48 -9.70 -0.89
C LYS A 133 0.12 -8.24 -1.17
N ILE A 134 -0.99 -8.03 -1.87
CA ILE A 134 -1.48 -6.71 -2.25
C ILE A 134 -2.73 -6.38 -1.43
N TYR A 135 -2.69 -5.23 -0.78
CA TYR A 135 -3.86 -4.52 -0.29
C TYR A 135 -4.22 -3.45 -1.32
N LEU A 136 -5.32 -3.62 -2.00
CA LEU A 136 -5.84 -2.62 -2.94
C LEU A 136 -6.14 -1.33 -2.18
N TYR A 137 -5.87 -0.16 -2.77
CA TYR A 137 -6.14 1.11 -2.12
C TYR A 137 -7.23 1.89 -2.84
N HIS A 138 -8.39 2.01 -2.19
CA HIS A 138 -9.57 2.72 -2.68
C HIS A 138 -9.69 4.07 -1.99
N ILE A 139 -9.34 5.15 -2.70
CA ILE A 139 -9.43 6.55 -2.25
C ILE A 139 -9.82 7.47 -3.42
N PRO A 140 -11.00 7.28 -4.02
CA PRO A 140 -11.38 7.94 -5.27
C PRO A 140 -11.42 9.46 -5.19
N GLN A 141 -11.75 10.04 -4.04
CA GLN A 141 -11.81 11.49 -3.84
C GLN A 141 -10.42 12.17 -3.94
N VAL A 142 -9.33 11.42 -3.76
CA VAL A 142 -7.96 11.93 -3.86
C VAL A 142 -7.32 11.53 -5.20
N CYS A 143 -7.37 10.25 -5.54
CA CYS A 143 -6.71 9.75 -6.74
C CYS A 143 -7.57 9.88 -8.02
N GLY A 144 -8.88 10.17 -7.90
CA GLY A 144 -9.79 10.31 -9.02
C GLY A 144 -10.07 9.03 -9.80
N VAL A 145 -9.65 7.88 -9.28
CA VAL A 145 -9.87 6.55 -9.84
C VAL A 145 -10.41 5.64 -8.73
N GLY A 146 -11.64 5.18 -8.87
CA GLY A 146 -12.26 4.22 -7.95
C GLY A 146 -12.00 2.78 -8.38
N LEU A 147 -12.22 1.87 -7.45
CA LEU A 147 -12.28 0.43 -7.72
C LEU A 147 -13.73 -0.01 -7.57
N SER A 148 -14.31 -0.64 -8.57
CA SER A 148 -15.65 -1.20 -8.46
C SER A 148 -15.66 -2.50 -7.66
N ILE A 149 -16.82 -2.87 -7.13
CA ILE A 149 -16.98 -4.12 -6.40
C ILE A 149 -16.68 -5.32 -7.33
N ASP A 150 -17.17 -5.28 -8.56
CA ASP A 150 -16.98 -6.34 -9.55
C ASP A 150 -15.50 -6.52 -9.90
N LEU A 151 -14.75 -5.41 -10.06
CA LEU A 151 -13.31 -5.44 -10.29
C LEU A 151 -12.57 -6.12 -9.13
N VAL A 152 -12.88 -5.72 -7.89
CA VAL A 152 -12.21 -6.28 -6.69
C VAL A 152 -12.54 -7.76 -6.54
N GLN A 153 -13.81 -8.17 -6.75
CA GLN A 153 -14.20 -9.56 -6.74
C GLN A 153 -13.46 -10.38 -7.81
N LYS A 154 -13.35 -9.83 -9.03
CA LYS A 154 -12.63 -10.47 -10.12
C LYS A 154 -11.14 -10.62 -9.80
N LEU A 155 -10.48 -9.57 -9.32
CA LEU A 155 -9.08 -9.63 -8.90
C LEU A 155 -8.86 -10.65 -7.78
N LYS A 156 -9.71 -10.64 -6.76
CA LYS A 156 -9.65 -11.61 -5.66
C LYS A 156 -9.84 -13.05 -6.13
N SER A 157 -10.74 -13.28 -7.08
CA SER A 157 -11.00 -14.61 -7.63
C SER A 157 -9.85 -15.11 -8.52
N SER A 158 -9.23 -14.22 -9.30
CA SER A 158 -8.11 -14.57 -10.19
C SER A 158 -6.79 -14.76 -9.43
N PHE A 159 -6.58 -13.99 -8.36
CA PHE A 159 -5.33 -13.97 -7.58
C PHE A 159 -5.60 -14.12 -6.07
N PRO A 160 -6.21 -15.23 -5.63
CA PRO A 160 -6.73 -15.38 -4.27
C PRO A 160 -5.65 -15.26 -3.18
N GLU A 161 -4.43 -15.71 -3.47
CA GLU A 161 -3.31 -15.65 -2.53
C GLU A 161 -2.56 -14.31 -2.55
N THR A 162 -2.71 -13.53 -3.63
CA THR A 162 -2.00 -12.27 -3.84
C THR A 162 -2.87 -11.08 -3.44
N ILE A 163 -4.11 -11.01 -3.87
CA ILE A 163 -5.05 -9.96 -3.47
C ILE A 163 -5.65 -10.33 -2.12
N VAL A 164 -5.04 -9.83 -1.05
CA VAL A 164 -5.38 -10.24 0.32
C VAL A 164 -6.31 -9.27 1.03
N GLY A 165 -6.39 -8.03 0.57
CA GLY A 165 -7.23 -7.03 1.23
C GLY A 165 -7.45 -5.77 0.41
N ILE A 166 -8.20 -4.86 1.01
CA ILE A 166 -8.45 -3.51 0.51
C ILE A 166 -8.41 -2.52 1.67
N LYS A 167 -7.75 -1.38 1.45
CA LYS A 167 -7.92 -0.20 2.29
C LYS A 167 -8.98 0.68 1.65
N ASP A 168 -10.08 0.87 2.34
CA ASP A 168 -11.17 1.75 1.91
C ASP A 168 -11.08 3.10 2.64
N SER A 169 -10.68 4.12 1.94
CA SER A 169 -10.65 5.51 2.42
C SER A 169 -11.67 6.38 1.67
N SER A 170 -12.70 5.78 1.07
CA SER A 170 -13.75 6.53 0.36
C SER A 170 -14.62 7.39 1.28
N GLY A 171 -14.74 7.00 2.55
CA GLY A 171 -15.70 7.60 3.49
C GLY A 171 -17.16 7.21 3.22
N VAL A 172 -17.40 6.24 2.33
CA VAL A 172 -18.73 5.75 1.95
C VAL A 172 -18.95 4.36 2.57
N TRP A 173 -19.84 4.28 3.56
CA TRP A 173 -20.09 3.03 4.29
C TRP A 173 -20.53 1.88 3.38
N GLU A 174 -21.35 2.17 2.38
CA GLU A 174 -21.85 1.19 1.43
C GLU A 174 -20.73 0.47 0.68
N ASN A 175 -19.62 1.17 0.40
CA ASN A 175 -18.41 0.56 -0.17
C ASN A 175 -17.78 -0.40 0.84
N THR A 176 -17.51 0.08 2.05
CA THR A 176 -16.91 -0.74 3.12
C THR A 176 -17.75 -1.99 3.38
N GLU A 177 -19.08 -1.85 3.47
CA GLU A 177 -20.01 -2.96 3.66
C GLU A 177 -19.94 -3.98 2.52
N ALA A 178 -19.83 -3.50 1.27
CA ALA A 178 -19.72 -4.37 0.10
C ALA A 178 -18.39 -5.15 0.10
N TRP A 179 -17.27 -4.49 0.45
CA TRP A 179 -15.97 -5.16 0.57
C TRP A 179 -15.99 -6.26 1.65
N LEU A 180 -16.65 -6.02 2.78
CA LEU A 180 -16.76 -6.99 3.89
C LEU A 180 -17.50 -8.26 3.50
N LYS A 181 -18.33 -8.23 2.43
CA LYS A 181 -19.05 -9.40 1.91
C LYS A 181 -18.19 -10.28 0.98
N ILE A 182 -17.02 -9.77 0.55
CA ILE A 182 -16.12 -10.55 -0.31
C ILE A 182 -15.35 -11.56 0.56
N LYS A 183 -15.53 -12.85 0.24
CA LYS A 183 -14.92 -13.93 1.00
C LYS A 183 -13.39 -13.81 1.03
N ASP A 184 -12.80 -13.99 2.21
CA ASP A 184 -11.36 -13.99 2.45
C ASP A 184 -10.64 -12.69 2.02
N LEU A 185 -11.35 -11.57 1.95
CA LEU A 185 -10.80 -10.24 1.73
C LEU A 185 -10.72 -9.47 3.07
N ILE A 186 -9.55 -8.97 3.39
CA ILE A 186 -9.36 -8.10 4.56
C ILE A 186 -9.75 -6.67 4.19
N VAL A 187 -10.53 -6.02 5.04
CA VAL A 187 -10.92 -4.63 4.83
C VAL A 187 -10.33 -3.77 5.94
N TYR A 188 -9.54 -2.77 5.55
CA TYR A 188 -9.07 -1.72 6.44
C TYR A 188 -9.81 -0.43 6.10
N PRO A 189 -10.77 0.01 6.93
CA PRO A 189 -11.36 1.34 6.79
C PRO A 189 -10.30 2.40 7.11
N GLY A 190 -10.30 3.48 6.34
CA GLY A 190 -9.36 4.60 6.49
C GLY A 190 -10.02 5.86 7.00
#